data_dac63051c87518ab19247e22b043df91
#
_entry.id   dac63051c87518ab19247e22b043df91
#
_cell.length_a   1.000
_cell.length_b   1.000
_cell.length_c   1.000
_cell.angle_alpha   90.00
_cell.angle_beta   90.00
_cell.angle_gamma   90.00
#
_symmetry.space_group_name_H-M   'P 1'
#
loop_
_entity.id
_entity.type
_entity.pdbx_description
1 polymer ?
#
loop_
_entity_poly.entity_id
_entity_poly.type
_entity_poly.pdbx_seq_one_letter_code
_entity_poly.pdbx_strand_id
1 'polypeptide(L)'
;MPRPKRHNPAGYRSGLESRFQAACEERGWKFPYEQDKIKYTIPSSNHTYTPDFTVTSNVYIETKGLWTSADRKKAILIKQQHPEVNILYVLYRNQKLSKKSSTTYLDWATKNNLDCCAFSNNDHWVQYILRHLQNEQNIA
;
A
#
# COMPACT_ATOMS: atom_id res chain seq x y z
N MET A 1 -0.12 -29.31 4.39
CA MET A 1 -1.55 -28.94 4.55
C MET A 1 -1.79 -27.57 3.96
N PRO A 2 -2.73 -27.42 3.05
CA PRO A 2 -3.10 -26.09 2.60
C PRO A 2 -3.70 -25.32 3.78
N ARG A 3 -3.27 -24.06 3.94
CA ARG A 3 -3.86 -23.18 4.95
C ARG A 3 -5.36 -22.99 4.63
N PRO A 4 -6.24 -22.99 5.63
CA PRO A 4 -7.64 -22.71 5.37
C PRO A 4 -7.77 -21.36 4.69
N LYS A 5 -8.54 -21.29 3.62
CA LYS A 5 -8.86 -20.04 2.96
C LYS A 5 -9.54 -19.15 4.00
N ARG A 6 -8.91 -18.03 4.36
CA ARG A 6 -9.53 -17.07 5.26
C ARG A 6 -10.79 -16.54 4.58
N HIS A 7 -11.88 -16.49 5.33
CA HIS A 7 -13.11 -15.89 4.86
C HIS A 7 -12.81 -14.44 4.45
N ASN A 8 -13.15 -14.11 3.22
CA ASN A 8 -12.89 -12.80 2.64
C ASN A 8 -14.21 -12.17 2.19
N PRO A 9 -15.01 -11.64 3.14
CA PRO A 9 -16.26 -10.99 2.77
C PRO A 9 -15.97 -9.76 1.91
N ALA A 10 -16.82 -9.45 0.99
CA ALA A 10 -16.70 -8.30 0.07
C ALA A 10 -15.65 -8.45 -1.05
N GLY A 11 -15.10 -9.66 -1.26
CA GLY A 11 -14.22 -9.93 -2.40
C GLY A 11 -12.78 -9.43 -2.30
N TYR A 12 -12.35 -8.99 -1.11
CA TYR A 12 -10.96 -8.57 -0.91
C TYR A 12 -10.03 -9.78 -0.87
N ARG A 13 -8.79 -9.63 -1.40
CA ARG A 13 -7.83 -10.72 -1.52
C ARG A 13 -7.28 -11.21 -0.19
N SER A 14 -7.29 -10.37 0.85
CA SER A 14 -6.72 -10.72 2.15
C SER A 14 -7.57 -10.21 3.31
N GLY A 15 -7.39 -10.83 4.47
CA GLY A 15 -8.04 -10.35 5.69
C GLY A 15 -7.59 -8.96 6.10
N LEU A 16 -6.34 -8.59 5.80
CA LEU A 16 -5.83 -7.24 6.05
C LEU A 16 -6.56 -6.21 5.20
N GLU A 17 -6.75 -6.48 3.90
CA GLU A 17 -7.50 -5.58 3.02
C GLU A 17 -8.91 -5.34 3.52
N SER A 18 -9.63 -6.41 3.92
CA SER A 18 -10.96 -6.29 4.51
C SER A 18 -10.95 -5.45 5.78
N ARG A 19 -9.98 -5.67 6.66
CA ARG A 19 -9.87 -4.92 7.92
C ARG A 19 -9.51 -3.46 7.68
N PHE A 20 -8.67 -3.18 6.69
CA PHE A 20 -8.33 -1.81 6.33
C PHE A 20 -9.56 -1.09 5.77
N GLN A 21 -10.31 -1.73 4.88
CA GLN A 21 -11.54 -1.15 4.36
C GLN A 21 -12.54 -0.85 5.48
N ALA A 22 -12.73 -1.78 6.41
CA ALA A 22 -13.61 -1.57 7.55
C ALA A 22 -13.17 -0.39 8.43
N ALA A 23 -11.85 -0.27 8.67
CA ALA A 23 -11.28 0.83 9.44
C ALA A 23 -11.50 2.19 8.75
N CYS A 24 -11.44 2.22 7.42
CA CYS A 24 -11.74 3.43 6.66
C CYS A 24 -13.23 3.77 6.71
N GLU A 25 -14.10 2.77 6.56
CA GLU A 25 -15.56 2.96 6.60
C GLU A 25 -16.04 3.50 7.96
N GLU A 26 -15.42 3.07 9.06
CA GLU A 26 -15.69 3.61 10.40
C GLU A 26 -15.43 5.12 10.46
N ARG A 27 -14.57 5.65 9.61
CA ARG A 27 -14.22 7.06 9.53
C ARG A 27 -14.98 7.81 8.42
N GLY A 28 -15.94 7.12 7.78
CA GLY A 28 -16.75 7.70 6.72
C GLY A 28 -16.08 7.70 5.35
N TRP A 29 -15.04 6.91 5.16
CA TRP A 29 -14.34 6.81 3.88
C TRP A 29 -14.67 5.48 3.20
N LYS A 30 -15.02 5.56 1.92
CA LYS A 30 -15.20 4.38 1.07
C LYS A 30 -14.37 4.58 -0.19
N PHE A 31 -13.16 4.00 -0.19
CA PHE A 31 -12.25 4.12 -1.32
C PHE A 31 -12.49 3.00 -2.35
N PRO A 32 -12.40 3.31 -3.66
CA PRO A 32 -12.46 2.26 -4.68
C PRO A 32 -11.39 1.21 -4.45
N TYR A 33 -11.77 -0.05 -4.63
CA TYR A 33 -10.90 -1.20 -4.44
C TYR A 33 -10.49 -1.78 -5.80
N GLU A 34 -9.18 -1.88 -6.02
CA GLU A 34 -8.58 -2.46 -7.23
C GLU A 34 -9.15 -1.90 -8.55
N GLN A 35 -9.44 -0.59 -8.60
CA GLN A 35 -10.02 0.06 -9.77
C GLN A 35 -8.97 0.63 -10.71
N ASP A 36 -7.96 1.30 -10.16
CA ASP A 36 -6.96 1.99 -10.95
C ASP A 36 -5.86 1.02 -11.37
N LYS A 37 -5.22 1.32 -12.51
CA LYS A 37 -4.09 0.54 -13.04
C LYS A 37 -2.95 1.47 -13.39
N ILE A 38 -1.76 1.15 -12.89
CA ILE A 38 -0.54 1.91 -13.13
C ILE A 38 0.40 1.04 -13.96
N LYS A 39 0.78 1.50 -15.15
CA LYS A 39 1.70 0.79 -16.02
C LYS A 39 3.14 1.07 -15.58
N TYR A 40 3.96 0.04 -15.54
CA TYR A 40 5.37 0.17 -15.26
C TYR A 40 6.16 -0.82 -16.10
N THR A 41 7.47 -0.57 -16.26
CA THR A 41 8.37 -1.40 -17.06
C THR A 41 9.42 -2.02 -16.16
N ILE A 42 9.54 -3.35 -16.24
CA ILE A 42 10.74 -4.05 -15.80
C ILE A 42 11.66 -4.06 -17.04
N PRO A 43 13.00 -3.83 -16.92
CA PRO A 43 13.86 -3.63 -18.09
C PRO A 43 13.87 -4.78 -19.10
N SER A 44 12.94 -5.28 -19.65
CA SER A 44 12.71 -6.24 -20.72
C SER A 44 11.24 -6.57 -20.92
N SER A 45 10.34 -6.02 -20.07
CA SER A 45 8.90 -6.32 -20.20
C SER A 45 8.04 -5.24 -19.55
N ASN A 46 6.84 -5.06 -20.07
CA ASN A 46 5.87 -4.12 -19.54
C ASN A 46 4.92 -4.82 -18.58
N HIS A 47 4.60 -4.16 -17.47
CA HIS A 47 3.71 -4.69 -16.45
C HIS A 47 2.66 -3.65 -16.06
N THR A 48 1.63 -4.12 -15.40
CA THR A 48 0.59 -3.25 -14.84
C THR A 48 0.49 -3.50 -13.35
N TYR A 49 0.45 -2.40 -12.58
CA TYR A 49 0.24 -2.43 -11.14
C TYR A 49 -1.17 -1.91 -10.85
N THR A 50 -1.91 -2.67 -10.04
CA THR A 50 -3.23 -2.29 -9.57
C THR A 50 -3.16 -2.02 -8.07
N PRO A 51 -3.19 -0.75 -7.62
CA PRO A 51 -3.20 -0.44 -6.18
C PRO A 51 -4.44 -1.04 -5.50
N ASP A 52 -4.31 -1.39 -4.22
CA ASP A 52 -5.44 -1.91 -3.46
C ASP A 52 -6.55 -0.86 -3.33
N PHE A 53 -6.20 0.37 -2.92
CA PHE A 53 -7.17 1.43 -2.69
C PHE A 53 -6.73 2.74 -3.33
N THR A 54 -7.69 3.45 -3.91
CA THR A 54 -7.49 4.79 -4.44
C THR A 54 -8.07 5.80 -3.45
N VAL A 55 -7.21 6.67 -2.90
CA VAL A 55 -7.64 7.75 -2.00
C VAL A 55 -8.11 8.95 -2.80
N THR A 56 -7.23 9.46 -3.64
CA THR A 56 -7.55 10.51 -4.63
C THR A 56 -6.73 10.24 -5.89
N SER A 57 -6.83 11.10 -6.90
CA SER A 57 -5.99 11.00 -8.09
C SER A 57 -4.51 10.97 -7.69
N ASN A 58 -3.79 9.93 -8.13
CA ASN A 58 -2.37 9.72 -7.85
C ASN A 58 -2.00 9.49 -6.37
N VAL A 59 -2.99 9.16 -5.53
CA VAL A 59 -2.75 8.82 -4.12
C VAL A 59 -3.40 7.48 -3.80
N TYR A 60 -2.58 6.52 -3.42
CA TYR A 60 -2.99 5.12 -3.26
C TYR A 60 -2.53 4.54 -1.94
N ILE A 61 -3.25 3.52 -1.49
CA ILE A 61 -2.87 2.68 -0.35
C ILE A 61 -2.66 1.27 -0.85
N GLU A 62 -1.53 0.67 -0.46
CA GLU A 62 -1.20 -0.72 -0.74
C GLU A 62 -1.00 -1.45 0.58
N THR A 63 -1.76 -2.51 0.82
CA THR A 63 -1.64 -3.30 2.05
C THR A 63 -0.74 -4.51 1.80
N LYS A 64 0.16 -4.81 2.74
CA LYS A 64 1.14 -5.90 2.62
C LYS A 64 1.20 -6.75 3.89
N GLY A 65 1.01 -8.05 3.74
CA GLY A 65 1.34 -9.02 4.78
C GLY A 65 2.84 -9.30 4.77
N LEU A 66 3.32 -9.94 3.70
CA LEU A 66 4.74 -10.10 3.40
C LEU A 66 5.13 -9.16 2.26
N TRP A 67 6.19 -8.40 2.46
CA TRP A 67 6.71 -7.51 1.43
C TRP A 67 7.97 -8.13 0.85
N THR A 68 7.78 -9.02 -0.12
CA THR A 68 8.86 -9.80 -0.71
C THR A 68 9.88 -8.92 -1.43
N SER A 69 11.08 -9.46 -1.70
CA SER A 69 12.10 -8.72 -2.45
C SER A 69 11.60 -8.33 -3.84
N ALA A 70 10.80 -9.18 -4.50
CA ALA A 70 10.21 -8.87 -5.79
C ALA A 70 9.21 -7.70 -5.68
N ASP A 71 8.36 -7.71 -4.67
CA ASP A 71 7.41 -6.63 -4.43
C ASP A 71 8.11 -5.32 -4.05
N ARG A 72 9.21 -5.39 -3.30
CA ARG A 72 10.00 -4.21 -2.95
C ARG A 72 10.67 -3.59 -4.18
N LYS A 73 11.21 -4.42 -5.08
CA LYS A 73 11.77 -3.94 -6.36
C LYS A 73 10.71 -3.28 -7.22
N LYS A 74 9.52 -3.87 -7.29
CA LYS A 74 8.38 -3.31 -7.99
C LYS A 74 8.02 -1.92 -7.45
N ALA A 75 8.00 -1.76 -6.12
CA ALA A 75 7.71 -0.47 -5.49
C ALA A 75 8.72 0.60 -5.91
N ILE A 76 10.00 0.27 -5.97
CA ILE A 76 11.05 1.19 -6.42
C ILE A 76 10.84 1.56 -7.89
N LEU A 77 10.57 0.59 -8.75
CA LEU A 77 10.36 0.85 -10.19
C LEU A 77 9.17 1.76 -10.42
N ILE A 78 8.07 1.53 -9.71
CA ILE A 78 6.87 2.38 -9.83
C ILE A 78 7.20 3.81 -9.42
N LYS A 79 7.91 3.99 -8.30
CA LYS A 79 8.30 5.32 -7.83
C LYS A 79 9.21 6.03 -8.82
N GLN A 80 10.17 5.33 -9.42
CA GLN A 80 11.09 5.90 -10.39
C GLN A 80 10.37 6.29 -11.69
N GLN A 81 9.43 5.46 -12.13
CA GLN A 81 8.74 5.66 -13.40
C GLN A 81 7.52 6.59 -13.28
N HIS A 82 6.98 6.73 -12.07
CA HIS A 82 5.82 7.58 -11.77
C HIS A 82 6.06 8.42 -10.53
N PRO A 83 6.97 9.41 -10.58
CA PRO A 83 7.27 10.23 -9.40
C PRO A 83 6.08 11.04 -8.90
N GLU A 84 5.07 11.26 -9.73
CA GLU A 84 3.83 11.96 -9.36
C GLU A 84 2.87 11.09 -8.54
N VAL A 85 3.10 9.78 -8.51
CA VAL A 85 2.22 8.85 -7.80
C VAL A 85 2.69 8.70 -6.35
N ASN A 86 1.76 8.83 -5.42
CA ASN A 86 1.99 8.67 -3.99
C ASN A 86 1.33 7.38 -3.52
N ILE A 87 2.12 6.47 -2.98
CA ILE A 87 1.63 5.20 -2.45
C ILE A 87 2.07 5.09 -1.00
N LEU A 88 1.12 4.87 -0.09
CA LEU A 88 1.42 4.48 1.28
C LEU A 88 1.31 2.97 1.40
N TYR A 89 2.39 2.33 1.80
CA TYR A 89 2.42 0.89 2.06
C TYR A 89 2.04 0.66 3.53
N VAL A 90 0.92 -0.02 3.75
CA VAL A 90 0.41 -0.33 5.09
C VAL A 90 0.70 -1.79 5.37
N LEU A 91 1.60 -2.05 6.31
CA LEU A 91 2.06 -3.39 6.65
C LEU A 91 1.17 -4.01 7.73
N TYR A 92 0.90 -5.30 7.61
CA TYR A 92 0.25 -6.04 8.70
C TYR A 92 1.06 -5.89 9.99
N ARG A 93 2.39 -6.05 9.87
CA ARG A 93 3.35 -5.78 10.96
C ARG A 93 4.70 -5.45 10.36
N ASN A 94 5.51 -4.68 11.09
CA ASN A 94 6.89 -4.46 10.71
C ASN A 94 7.70 -5.74 10.96
N GLN A 95 8.53 -6.12 10.00
CA GLN A 95 9.33 -7.35 10.06
C GLN A 95 10.71 -7.08 9.48
N LYS A 96 11.68 -7.90 9.85
CA LYS A 96 12.99 -7.89 9.22
C LYS A 96 12.87 -8.35 7.76
N LEU A 97 13.74 -7.86 6.89
CA LEU A 97 13.77 -8.26 5.47
C LEU A 97 13.99 -9.76 5.33
N SER A 98 14.80 -10.35 6.20
CA SER A 98 15.09 -11.78 6.28
C SER A 98 15.53 -12.12 7.70
N LYS A 99 15.64 -13.42 8.00
CA LYS A 99 16.10 -13.89 9.31
C LYS A 99 17.49 -13.37 9.68
N LYS A 100 18.34 -13.13 8.69
CA LYS A 100 19.73 -12.68 8.87
C LYS A 100 19.90 -11.16 8.83
N SER A 101 18.86 -10.43 8.43
CA SER A 101 18.93 -8.98 8.30
C SER A 101 18.54 -8.30 9.61
N SER A 102 19.23 -7.22 9.95
CA SER A 102 18.80 -6.29 11.01
C SER A 102 17.89 -5.19 10.48
N THR A 103 17.79 -5.06 9.15
CA THR A 103 16.94 -4.06 8.49
C THR A 103 15.50 -4.54 8.47
N THR A 104 14.58 -3.69 8.94
CA THR A 104 13.14 -3.97 8.88
C THR A 104 12.53 -3.40 7.61
N TYR A 105 11.27 -3.76 7.33
CA TYR A 105 10.51 -3.18 6.22
C TYR A 105 10.42 -1.65 6.32
N LEU A 106 10.17 -1.11 7.51
CA LEU A 106 10.10 0.34 7.71
C LEU A 106 11.45 1.01 7.47
N ASP A 107 12.54 0.41 7.95
CA ASP A 107 13.89 0.93 7.70
C ASP A 107 14.20 0.95 6.20
N TRP A 108 13.88 -0.12 5.51
CA TRP A 108 14.10 -0.24 4.08
C TRP A 108 13.29 0.81 3.31
N ALA A 109 12.02 0.98 3.67
CA ALA A 109 11.14 1.97 3.04
C ALA A 109 11.69 3.38 3.23
N THR A 110 12.13 3.72 4.43
CA THR A 110 12.73 5.04 4.72
C THR A 110 13.97 5.29 3.87
N LYS A 111 14.86 4.30 3.77
CA LYS A 111 16.06 4.42 2.93
C LYS A 111 15.74 4.64 1.46
N ASN A 112 14.62 4.12 0.99
CA ASN A 112 14.22 4.21 -0.42
C ASN A 112 13.18 5.31 -0.66
N ASN A 113 12.93 6.17 0.33
CA ASN A 113 11.98 7.29 0.25
C ASN A 113 10.57 6.83 -0.11
N LEU A 114 10.16 5.68 0.40
CA LEU A 114 8.80 5.15 0.26
C LEU A 114 8.02 5.40 1.55
N ASP A 115 6.76 5.81 1.40
CA ASP A 115 5.86 6.01 2.54
C ASP A 115 5.37 4.65 3.03
N CYS A 116 5.55 4.38 4.30
CA CYS A 116 5.22 3.07 4.87
C CYS A 116 4.92 3.20 6.35
N CYS A 117 3.93 2.43 6.82
CA CYS A 117 3.64 2.32 8.24
C CYS A 117 3.04 0.95 8.54
N ALA A 118 3.02 0.57 9.82
CA ALA A 118 2.28 -0.60 10.26
C ALA A 118 0.79 -0.25 10.39
N PHE A 119 -0.08 -1.21 10.13
CA PHE A 119 -1.53 -1.01 10.26
C PHE A 119 -1.93 -0.58 11.67
N SER A 120 -1.23 -1.07 12.69
CA SER A 120 -1.48 -0.68 14.09
C SER A 120 -1.16 0.78 14.39
N ASN A 121 -0.34 1.43 13.55
CA ASN A 121 -0.05 2.86 13.69
C ASN A 121 -1.14 3.66 12.98
N ASN A 122 -2.33 3.70 13.55
CA ASN A 122 -3.50 4.35 12.95
C ASN A 122 -3.26 5.83 12.66
N ASP A 123 -2.58 6.53 13.56
CA ASP A 123 -2.32 7.97 13.38
C ASP A 123 -1.56 8.24 12.09
N HIS A 124 -0.58 7.41 11.75
CA HIS A 124 0.22 7.63 10.55
C HIS A 124 -0.64 7.56 9.28
N TRP A 125 -1.37 6.45 9.08
CA TRP A 125 -2.12 6.31 7.82
C TRP A 125 -3.37 7.19 7.80
N VAL A 126 -4.00 7.47 8.95
CA VAL A 126 -5.13 8.41 9.01
C VAL A 126 -4.66 9.81 8.62
N GLN A 127 -3.55 10.29 9.16
CA GLN A 127 -3.01 11.61 8.83
C GLN A 127 -2.56 11.70 7.37
N TYR A 128 -1.99 10.64 6.84
CA TYR A 128 -1.62 10.57 5.42
C TYR A 128 -2.85 10.78 4.53
N ILE A 129 -3.92 10.06 4.81
CA ILE A 129 -5.17 10.17 4.04
C ILE A 129 -5.76 11.57 4.18
N LEU A 130 -5.89 12.08 5.40
CA LEU A 130 -6.48 13.40 5.66
C LEU A 130 -5.70 14.51 4.94
N ARG A 131 -4.38 14.45 4.98
CA ARG A 131 -3.53 15.46 4.32
C ARG A 131 -3.78 15.50 2.81
N HIS A 132 -3.86 14.35 2.17
CA HIS A 132 -4.10 14.29 0.73
C HIS A 132 -5.53 14.67 0.35
N LEU A 133 -6.51 14.32 1.16
CA LEU A 133 -7.90 14.75 0.94
C LEU A 133 -8.04 16.26 1.07
N GLN A 134 -7.37 16.88 2.05
CA GLN A 134 -7.37 18.32 2.24
C GLN A 134 -6.71 19.05 1.07
N ASN A 135 -5.59 18.53 0.58
CA ASN A 135 -4.88 19.11 -0.56
C ASN A 135 -5.75 19.11 -1.81
N GLU A 136 -6.50 18.04 -2.06
CA GLU A 136 -7.42 17.98 -3.18
C GLU A 136 -8.51 19.04 -3.09
N GLN A 137 -9.09 19.25 -1.91
CA GLN A 137 -10.10 20.29 -1.67
C GLN A 137 -9.56 21.70 -1.90
N ASN A 138 -8.28 21.94 -1.55
CA ASN A 138 -7.65 23.24 -1.71
C ASN A 138 -7.28 23.58 -3.16
N ILE A 139 -7.25 22.59 -4.04
CA ILE A 139 -6.95 22.78 -5.47
C ILE A 139 -8.23 23.04 -6.26
N ALA A 140 -9.37 22.64 -5.73
CA ALA A 140 -10.66 22.79 -6.41
C ALA A 140 -11.15 24.24 -6.45
#